data_429e7b4af03d8bc24fd285621d2144a4
#
_entry.id   429e7b4af03d8bc24fd285621d2144a4
#
_cell.length_a   1.000
_cell.length_b   1.000
_cell.length_c   1.000
_cell.angle_alpha   90.00
_cell.angle_beta   90.00
_cell.angle_gamma   90.00
#
_symmetry.space_group_name_H-M   'P 1'
#
loop_
_entity.id
_entity.type
_entity.pdbx_description
1 polymer ?
#
loop_
_entity_poly.entity_id
_entity_poly.type
_entity_poly.pdbx_seq_one_letter_code
_entity_poly.pdbx_strand_id
1 'polypeptide(L)'
;TGDYAIVTVPYPVLRHVEVLKPFSHAKRRAIRQLRYDASAKIFFQCRRRFWEDDDGIIGGGSVTDLPIRNVYYPEAGKATGRGVLLASYTWAEDAQRWGSLAPDDRIEQAIEDVAQLHPQVLEEFEVGTSWMWHDDPYAGGAFALFEPSQQGLLHEHIVAPEGRIHFAGEHASLAHAWIQGAIESGLRAAREIHA
;
A
#
# COMPACT_ATOMS: atom_id res chain seq x y z
N THR A 1 19.93 21.80 8.98
CA THR A 1 20.93 21.81 7.90
C THR A 1 21.83 20.61 8.06
N GLY A 2 22.22 19.97 6.97
CA GLY A 2 23.12 18.82 6.91
C GLY A 2 23.99 18.90 5.66
N ASP A 3 25.06 18.11 5.61
CA ASP A 3 25.95 18.06 4.46
C ASP A 3 25.41 17.19 3.34
N TYR A 4 24.65 16.14 3.70
CA TYR A 4 23.98 15.20 2.79
C TYR A 4 22.52 15.01 3.20
N ALA A 5 21.71 14.56 2.26
CA ALA A 5 20.33 14.15 2.51
C ALA A 5 20.05 12.83 1.80
N ILE A 6 19.32 11.92 2.49
CA ILE A 6 18.76 10.72 1.87
C ILE A 6 17.24 10.91 1.80
N VAL A 7 16.71 10.99 0.60
CA VAL A 7 15.28 11.13 0.33
C VAL A 7 14.67 9.72 0.25
N THR A 8 13.80 9.41 1.22
CA THR A 8 13.13 8.11 1.31
C THR A 8 11.62 8.19 1.14
N VAL A 9 11.10 9.41 1.02
CA VAL A 9 9.66 9.63 0.78
C VAL A 9 9.23 9.10 -0.59
N PRO A 10 8.02 8.56 -0.72
CA PRO A 10 7.48 8.11 -2.00
C PRO A 10 7.49 9.24 -3.04
N TYR A 11 7.70 8.91 -4.31
CA TYR A 11 7.76 9.95 -5.35
C TYR A 11 6.45 10.74 -5.53
N PRO A 12 5.25 10.17 -5.37
CA PRO A 12 4.02 10.99 -5.32
C PRO A 12 4.08 12.09 -4.26
N VAL A 13 4.63 11.79 -3.07
CA VAL A 13 4.80 12.76 -2.00
C VAL A 13 5.90 13.78 -2.34
N LEU A 14 7.03 13.31 -2.89
CA LEU A 14 8.14 14.18 -3.29
C LEU A 14 7.72 15.24 -4.32
N ARG A 15 6.70 14.98 -5.13
CA ARG A 15 6.13 15.96 -6.09
C ARG A 15 5.62 17.23 -5.42
N HIS A 16 5.26 17.15 -4.14
CA HIS A 16 4.73 18.26 -3.35
C HIS A 16 5.78 18.92 -2.44
N VAL A 17 7.00 18.39 -2.41
CA VAL A 17 8.11 18.99 -1.66
C VAL A 17 8.76 20.10 -2.48
N GLU A 18 8.92 21.29 -1.91
CA GLU A 18 9.63 22.39 -2.52
C GLU A 18 11.13 22.07 -2.65
N VAL A 19 11.65 22.13 -3.86
CA VAL A 19 13.06 21.90 -4.18
C VAL A 19 13.64 23.20 -4.72
N LEU A 20 14.39 23.94 -3.87
CA LEU A 20 14.92 25.27 -4.21
C LEU A 20 15.90 25.23 -5.39
N LYS A 21 16.74 24.19 -5.46
CA LYS A 21 17.62 23.94 -6.62
C LYS A 21 17.05 22.75 -7.40
N PRO A 22 16.46 22.97 -8.57
CA PRO A 22 15.82 21.91 -9.33
C PRO A 22 16.75 20.72 -9.62
N PHE A 23 16.23 19.53 -9.48
CA PHE A 23 16.88 18.29 -9.94
C PHE A 23 17.06 18.30 -11.47
N SER A 24 17.93 17.43 -11.97
CA SER A 24 18.10 17.21 -13.41
C SER A 24 16.78 16.91 -14.11
N HIS A 25 16.72 17.14 -15.42
CA HIS A 25 15.53 16.83 -16.21
C HIS A 25 15.16 15.34 -16.10
N ALA A 26 16.16 14.45 -16.12
CA ALA A 26 15.96 13.00 -16.02
C ALA A 26 15.37 12.60 -14.66
N LYS A 27 15.91 13.13 -13.55
CA LYS A 27 15.37 12.91 -12.22
C LYS A 27 13.95 13.42 -12.09
N ARG A 28 13.65 14.63 -12.55
CA ARG A 28 12.29 15.18 -12.51
C ARG A 28 11.32 14.36 -13.35
N ARG A 29 11.78 13.83 -14.49
CA ARG A 29 11.00 12.91 -15.31
C ARG A 29 10.68 11.63 -14.52
N ALA A 30 11.66 11.01 -13.87
CA ALA A 30 11.50 9.81 -13.07
C ALA A 30 10.49 10.03 -11.91
N ILE A 31 10.63 11.13 -11.15
CA ILE A 31 9.72 11.51 -10.07
C ILE A 31 8.28 11.67 -10.58
N ARG A 32 8.10 12.27 -11.76
CA ARG A 32 6.77 12.50 -12.32
C ARG A 32 6.14 11.24 -12.89
N GLN A 33 6.91 10.37 -13.54
CA GLN A 33 6.38 9.26 -14.34
C GLN A 33 6.33 7.94 -13.60
N LEU A 34 7.13 7.75 -12.53
CA LEU A 34 7.05 6.50 -11.77
C LEU A 34 5.64 6.32 -11.21
N ARG A 35 4.99 5.24 -11.62
CA ARG A 35 3.67 4.88 -11.13
C ARG A 35 3.76 4.39 -9.69
N TYR A 36 2.78 4.81 -8.90
CA TYR A 36 2.46 4.24 -7.59
C TYR A 36 1.07 3.65 -7.66
N ASP A 37 0.94 2.40 -7.25
CA ASP A 37 -0.32 1.70 -7.37
C ASP A 37 -1.28 2.08 -6.25
N ALA A 38 -2.57 2.13 -6.58
CA ALA A 38 -3.61 2.35 -5.59
C ALA A 38 -3.78 1.08 -4.75
N SER A 39 -4.12 1.23 -3.47
CA SER A 39 -4.55 0.12 -2.63
C SER A 39 -5.63 0.57 -1.65
N ALA A 40 -6.57 -0.33 -1.42
CA ALA A 40 -7.65 -0.16 -0.46
C ALA A 40 -7.69 -1.35 0.50
N LYS A 41 -7.98 -1.06 1.77
CA LYS A 41 -8.25 -2.07 2.80
C LYS A 41 -9.52 -1.72 3.53
N ILE A 42 -10.36 -2.73 3.76
CA ILE A 42 -11.58 -2.61 4.56
C ILE A 42 -11.49 -3.66 5.68
N PHE A 43 -11.70 -3.23 6.91
CA PHE A 43 -11.64 -4.08 8.08
C PHE A 43 -12.97 -4.12 8.80
N PHE A 44 -13.35 -5.29 9.28
CA PHE A 44 -14.49 -5.48 10.16
C PHE A 44 -14.04 -6.00 11.51
N GLN A 45 -14.57 -5.42 12.58
CA GLN A 45 -14.59 -6.06 13.89
C GLN A 45 -15.88 -6.87 14.02
N CYS A 46 -15.75 -8.11 14.42
CA CYS A 46 -16.86 -9.03 14.63
C CYS A 46 -16.91 -9.49 16.09
N ARG A 47 -18.13 -9.80 16.59
CA ARG A 47 -18.37 -10.23 17.98
C ARG A 47 -17.60 -11.49 18.32
N ARG A 48 -17.45 -12.39 17.37
CA ARG A 48 -16.66 -13.63 17.49
C ARG A 48 -15.91 -13.92 16.18
N ARG A 49 -15.09 -14.92 16.21
CA ARG A 49 -14.31 -15.38 15.07
C ARG A 49 -15.08 -16.49 14.33
N PHE A 50 -16.24 -16.16 13.76
CA PHE A 50 -17.12 -17.12 13.10
C PHE A 50 -16.41 -17.96 12.02
N TRP A 51 -15.45 -17.38 11.31
CA TRP A 51 -14.65 -18.11 10.31
C TRP A 51 -13.80 -19.24 10.93
N GLU A 52 -13.38 -19.12 12.19
CA GLU A 52 -12.71 -20.22 12.93
C GLU A 52 -13.74 -21.20 13.49
N ASP A 53 -14.79 -20.69 14.16
CA ASP A 53 -15.75 -21.49 14.91
C ASP A 53 -16.68 -22.29 13.99
N ASP A 54 -17.18 -21.69 12.91
CA ASP A 54 -18.19 -22.29 12.04
C ASP A 54 -17.59 -22.88 10.77
N ASP A 55 -16.60 -22.19 10.16
CA ASP A 55 -16.06 -22.56 8.86
C ASP A 55 -14.69 -23.28 8.97
N GLY A 56 -14.09 -23.35 10.17
CA GLY A 56 -12.82 -24.02 10.42
C GLY A 56 -11.60 -23.33 9.79
N ILE A 57 -11.70 -22.05 9.44
CA ILE A 57 -10.62 -21.28 8.78
C ILE A 57 -9.70 -20.69 9.84
N ILE A 58 -8.47 -21.18 9.90
CA ILE A 58 -7.43 -20.71 10.83
C ILE A 58 -6.34 -19.98 10.07
N GLY A 59 -6.44 -18.63 10.03
CA GLY A 59 -5.51 -17.80 9.28
C GLY A 59 -5.68 -17.90 7.76
N GLY A 60 -4.70 -17.36 7.00
CA GLY A 60 -4.75 -17.37 5.54
C GLY A 60 -5.73 -16.36 4.96
N GLY A 61 -6.22 -16.64 3.76
CA GLY A 61 -7.15 -15.75 3.04
C GLY A 61 -7.96 -16.47 1.99
N SER A 62 -9.08 -15.88 1.63
CA SER A 62 -9.95 -16.27 0.53
C SER A 62 -9.81 -15.29 -0.64
N VAL A 63 -9.86 -15.80 -1.85
CA VAL A 63 -9.85 -15.02 -3.09
C VAL A 63 -11.18 -15.20 -3.79
N THR A 64 -11.78 -14.13 -4.28
CA THR A 64 -13.08 -14.12 -4.96
C THR A 64 -13.05 -13.19 -6.16
N ASP A 65 -14.00 -13.36 -7.07
CA ASP A 65 -14.29 -12.45 -8.18
C ASP A 65 -15.20 -11.28 -7.79
N LEU A 66 -15.74 -11.28 -6.56
CA LEU A 66 -16.49 -10.15 -6.01
C LEU A 66 -15.60 -8.91 -5.87
N PRO A 67 -16.17 -7.69 -5.77
CA PRO A 67 -15.41 -6.44 -5.61
C PRO A 67 -14.40 -6.43 -4.46
N ILE A 68 -14.65 -7.17 -3.38
CA ILE A 68 -13.74 -7.32 -2.24
C ILE A 68 -12.42 -8.03 -2.56
N ARG A 69 -12.35 -8.84 -3.60
CA ARG A 69 -11.20 -9.59 -4.13
C ARG A 69 -10.54 -10.54 -3.13
N ASN A 70 -9.94 -10.01 -2.08
CA ASN A 70 -9.19 -10.79 -1.10
C ASN A 70 -9.72 -10.51 0.30
N VAL A 71 -10.06 -11.57 1.01
CA VAL A 71 -10.42 -11.56 2.43
C VAL A 71 -9.31 -12.26 3.20
N TYR A 72 -8.85 -11.68 4.32
CA TYR A 72 -7.86 -12.32 5.17
C TYR A 72 -8.36 -12.47 6.59
N TYR A 73 -7.87 -13.52 7.26
CA TYR A 73 -8.29 -13.95 8.59
C TYR A 73 -7.16 -13.79 9.61
N PRO A 74 -6.86 -12.55 10.07
CA PRO A 74 -5.76 -12.31 11.00
C PRO A 74 -6.01 -12.98 12.35
N GLU A 75 -4.93 -13.39 13.00
CA GLU A 75 -4.99 -13.96 14.35
C GLU A 75 -5.16 -12.92 15.47
N ALA A 76 -5.14 -11.62 15.12
CA ALA A 76 -5.29 -10.52 16.09
C ALA A 76 -6.65 -10.58 16.80
N GLY A 77 -6.65 -10.23 18.09
CA GLY A 77 -7.88 -10.13 18.89
C GLY A 77 -8.34 -11.42 19.55
N LYS A 78 -7.66 -12.56 19.38
CA LYS A 78 -8.06 -13.85 20.01
C LYS A 78 -8.28 -13.76 21.52
N ALA A 79 -7.47 -13.00 22.23
CA ALA A 79 -7.57 -12.87 23.68
C ALA A 79 -8.85 -12.17 24.15
N THR A 80 -9.54 -11.42 23.30
CA THR A 80 -10.76 -10.68 23.62
C THR A 80 -12.04 -11.42 23.26
N GLY A 81 -11.92 -12.57 22.60
CA GLY A 81 -13.05 -13.32 22.02
C GLY A 81 -13.58 -12.71 20.72
N ARG A 82 -13.26 -11.44 20.43
CA ARG A 82 -13.60 -10.76 19.19
C ARG A 82 -12.64 -11.13 18.05
N GLY A 83 -13.05 -10.87 16.81
CA GLY A 83 -12.23 -11.06 15.64
C GLY A 83 -12.12 -9.80 14.80
N VAL A 84 -10.97 -9.62 14.15
CA VAL A 84 -10.83 -8.63 13.08
C VAL A 84 -10.70 -9.39 11.76
N LEU A 85 -11.58 -9.08 10.82
CA LEU A 85 -11.54 -9.59 9.45
C LEU A 85 -10.98 -8.49 8.55
N LEU A 86 -9.99 -8.80 7.71
CA LEU A 86 -9.66 -7.94 6.57
C LEU A 86 -10.64 -8.30 5.46
N ALA A 87 -11.76 -7.57 5.42
CA ALA A 87 -12.91 -7.84 4.57
C ALA A 87 -12.64 -7.57 3.08
N SER A 88 -11.74 -6.66 2.79
CA SER A 88 -11.29 -6.39 1.42
C SER A 88 -9.84 -5.94 1.39
N TYR A 89 -9.08 -6.49 0.45
CA TYR A 89 -7.75 -5.98 0.09
C TYR A 89 -7.63 -5.97 -1.43
N THR A 90 -7.55 -4.76 -1.98
CA THR A 90 -7.60 -4.53 -3.42
C THR A 90 -6.48 -3.60 -3.88
N TRP A 91 -6.17 -3.65 -5.18
CA TRP A 91 -5.16 -2.82 -5.84
C TRP A 91 -5.72 -2.23 -7.14
N ALA A 92 -4.99 -1.29 -7.71
CA ALA A 92 -5.25 -0.66 -9.01
C ALA A 92 -6.69 -0.16 -9.14
N GLU A 93 -7.37 -0.50 -10.22
CA GLU A 93 -8.73 -0.04 -10.52
C GLU A 93 -9.75 -0.52 -9.47
N ASP A 94 -9.58 -1.71 -8.91
CA ASP A 94 -10.47 -2.21 -7.85
C ASP A 94 -10.36 -1.35 -6.58
N ALA A 95 -9.13 -0.93 -6.21
CA ALA A 95 -8.94 -0.01 -5.10
C ALA A 95 -9.51 1.39 -5.37
N GLN A 96 -9.38 1.89 -6.61
CA GLN A 96 -9.95 3.18 -7.00
C GLN A 96 -11.48 3.16 -6.98
N ARG A 97 -12.09 2.01 -7.35
CA ARG A 97 -13.54 1.82 -7.24
C ARG A 97 -14.02 2.00 -5.81
N TRP A 98 -13.34 1.37 -4.84
CA TRP A 98 -13.60 1.58 -3.43
C TRP A 98 -13.39 3.04 -3.01
N GLY A 99 -12.33 3.69 -3.48
CA GLY A 99 -12.03 5.09 -3.22
C GLY A 99 -13.12 6.05 -3.69
N SER A 100 -13.87 5.70 -4.76
CA SER A 100 -14.94 6.53 -5.30
C SER A 100 -16.23 6.54 -4.46
N LEU A 101 -16.39 5.59 -3.52
CA LEU A 101 -17.54 5.51 -2.64
C LEU A 101 -17.34 6.33 -1.36
N ALA A 102 -18.42 6.77 -0.72
CA ALA A 102 -18.36 7.31 0.62
C ALA A 102 -17.95 6.23 1.65
N PRO A 103 -17.34 6.60 2.79
CA PRO A 103 -16.87 5.61 3.76
C PRO A 103 -17.93 4.62 4.24
N ASP A 104 -19.15 5.08 4.48
CA ASP A 104 -20.24 4.22 4.95
C ASP A 104 -20.71 3.28 3.83
N ASP A 105 -20.84 3.76 2.60
CA ASP A 105 -21.21 2.95 1.43
C ASP A 105 -20.18 1.84 1.16
N ARG A 106 -18.89 2.09 1.42
CA ARG A 106 -17.84 1.07 1.33
C ARG A 106 -18.07 -0.08 2.30
N ILE A 107 -18.46 0.26 3.53
CA ILE A 107 -18.70 -0.73 4.57
C ILE A 107 -19.95 -1.55 4.23
N GLU A 108 -21.04 -0.90 3.85
CA GLU A 108 -22.29 -1.57 3.46
C GLU A 108 -22.05 -2.54 2.29
N GLN A 109 -21.43 -2.08 1.21
CA GLN A 109 -21.12 -2.92 0.06
C GLN A 109 -20.19 -4.09 0.42
N ALA A 110 -19.19 -3.84 1.26
CA ALA A 110 -18.27 -4.90 1.69
C ALA A 110 -18.97 -5.93 2.58
N ILE A 111 -19.95 -5.55 3.41
CA ILE A 111 -20.78 -6.49 4.20
C ILE A 111 -21.58 -7.38 3.24
N GLU A 112 -22.23 -6.81 2.22
CA GLU A 112 -22.99 -7.57 1.24
C GLU A 112 -22.12 -8.58 0.48
N ASP A 113 -20.92 -8.18 0.08
CA ASP A 113 -19.97 -9.05 -0.61
C ASP A 113 -19.45 -10.16 0.31
N VAL A 114 -19.05 -9.82 1.54
CA VAL A 114 -18.57 -10.81 2.54
C VAL A 114 -19.68 -11.79 2.91
N ALA A 115 -20.94 -11.35 3.00
CA ALA A 115 -22.06 -12.20 3.32
C ALA A 115 -22.31 -13.31 2.28
N GLN A 116 -21.85 -13.14 1.04
CA GLN A 116 -21.92 -14.20 0.04
C GLN A 116 -20.91 -15.34 0.32
N LEU A 117 -19.82 -15.05 1.03
CA LEU A 117 -18.82 -16.03 1.46
C LEU A 117 -19.12 -16.55 2.87
N HIS A 118 -19.50 -15.65 3.76
CA HIS A 118 -19.71 -15.86 5.19
C HIS A 118 -21.03 -15.18 5.63
N PRO A 119 -22.18 -15.81 5.47
CA PRO A 119 -23.48 -15.22 5.86
C PRO A 119 -23.54 -14.76 7.32
N GLN A 120 -22.73 -15.37 8.19
CA GLN A 120 -22.64 -15.03 9.61
C GLN A 120 -22.23 -13.57 9.85
N VAL A 121 -21.55 -12.91 8.90
CA VAL A 121 -21.12 -11.50 9.05
C VAL A 121 -22.30 -10.57 9.31
N LEU A 122 -23.48 -10.87 8.78
CA LEU A 122 -24.69 -10.05 8.96
C LEU A 122 -25.11 -9.95 10.45
N GLU A 123 -24.85 -10.97 11.24
CA GLU A 123 -25.16 -11.00 12.67
C GLU A 123 -23.97 -10.61 13.55
N GLU A 124 -22.77 -10.95 13.09
CA GLU A 124 -21.54 -10.82 13.87
C GLU A 124 -20.80 -9.50 13.70
N PHE A 125 -21.11 -8.72 12.68
CA PHE A 125 -20.50 -7.41 12.43
C PHE A 125 -20.80 -6.44 13.58
N GLU A 126 -19.78 -5.73 14.06
CA GLU A 126 -19.91 -4.66 15.07
C GLU A 126 -19.57 -3.28 14.48
N VAL A 127 -18.45 -3.17 13.83
CA VAL A 127 -17.96 -1.91 13.25
C VAL A 127 -16.98 -2.19 12.12
N GLY A 128 -16.98 -1.31 11.11
CA GLY A 128 -16.07 -1.35 9.98
C GLY A 128 -15.27 -0.07 9.82
N THR A 129 -14.11 -0.19 9.19
CA THR A 129 -13.30 0.96 8.77
C THR A 129 -12.64 0.66 7.44
N SER A 130 -12.35 1.70 6.67
CA SER A 130 -11.66 1.58 5.38
C SER A 130 -10.49 2.54 5.28
N TRP A 131 -9.45 2.14 4.56
CA TRP A 131 -8.28 2.97 4.31
C TRP A 131 -7.87 2.91 2.84
N MET A 132 -7.74 4.09 2.23
CA MET A 132 -7.34 4.28 0.85
C MET A 132 -5.92 4.85 0.83
N TRP A 133 -4.91 4.01 0.53
CA TRP A 133 -3.51 4.43 0.56
C TRP A 133 -3.16 5.50 -0.49
N HIS A 134 -3.90 5.54 -1.59
CA HIS A 134 -3.69 6.53 -2.64
C HIS A 134 -4.23 7.93 -2.30
N ASP A 135 -5.12 8.03 -1.30
CA ASP A 135 -5.65 9.30 -0.78
C ASP A 135 -4.80 9.83 0.40
N ASP A 136 -3.90 9.02 0.94
CA ASP A 136 -3.03 9.43 2.03
C ASP A 136 -1.97 10.41 1.52
N PRO A 137 -1.89 11.65 2.07
CA PRO A 137 -0.99 12.68 1.56
C PRO A 137 0.50 12.38 1.81
N TYR A 138 0.82 11.42 2.69
CA TYR A 138 2.18 11.02 3.02
C TYR A 138 2.60 9.71 2.35
N ALA A 139 1.67 8.97 1.78
CA ALA A 139 1.93 7.76 1.02
C ALA A 139 1.74 7.96 -0.49
N GLY A 140 0.63 8.58 -0.90
CA GLY A 140 0.29 8.84 -2.30
C GLY A 140 0.16 7.58 -3.15
N GLY A 141 -0.04 6.43 -2.51
CA GLY A 141 -0.13 5.11 -3.11
C GLY A 141 0.38 4.02 -2.17
N ALA A 142 0.30 2.77 -2.60
CA ALA A 142 0.75 1.63 -1.80
C ALA A 142 2.22 1.30 -2.03
N PHE A 143 2.65 1.28 -3.29
CA PHE A 143 4.03 0.94 -3.69
C PHE A 143 4.31 1.39 -5.13
N ALA A 144 5.59 1.48 -5.47
CA ALA A 144 6.02 1.74 -6.83
C ALA A 144 5.77 0.52 -7.73
N LEU A 145 5.32 0.77 -8.96
CA LEU A 145 5.13 -0.27 -9.96
C LEU A 145 5.56 0.26 -11.33
N PHE A 146 6.51 -0.41 -11.98
CA PHE A 146 6.90 -0.05 -13.33
C PHE A 146 5.82 -0.45 -14.34
N GLU A 147 5.43 0.50 -15.17
CA GLU A 147 4.74 0.22 -16.42
C GLU A 147 5.70 -0.51 -17.39
N PRO A 148 5.18 -1.18 -18.43
CA PRO A 148 6.03 -1.77 -19.46
C PRO A 148 7.10 -0.79 -19.95
N SER A 149 8.35 -1.26 -20.01
CA SER A 149 9.55 -0.50 -20.40
C SER A 149 10.02 0.58 -19.40
N GLN A 150 9.29 0.94 -18.37
CA GLN A 150 9.69 1.98 -17.42
C GLN A 150 10.94 1.61 -16.62
N GLN A 151 11.14 0.34 -16.29
CA GLN A 151 12.33 -0.10 -15.58
C GLN A 151 13.61 0.34 -16.33
N GLY A 152 13.73 0.03 -17.61
CA GLY A 152 14.88 0.41 -18.41
C GLY A 152 14.99 1.92 -18.66
N LEU A 153 13.87 2.64 -18.66
CA LEU A 153 13.85 4.07 -18.94
C LEU A 153 14.05 4.96 -17.71
N LEU A 154 13.68 4.48 -16.53
CA LEU A 154 13.58 5.32 -15.33
C LEU A 154 14.49 4.87 -14.19
N HIS A 155 14.81 3.58 -14.07
CA HIS A 155 15.47 3.05 -12.86
C HIS A 155 16.81 3.74 -12.57
N GLU A 156 17.67 3.89 -13.58
CA GLU A 156 18.95 4.57 -13.43
C GLU A 156 18.77 6.00 -12.89
N HIS A 157 17.77 6.72 -13.40
CA HIS A 157 17.47 8.09 -12.98
C HIS A 157 16.76 8.16 -11.61
N ILE A 158 16.04 7.11 -11.22
CA ILE A 158 15.45 7.01 -9.88
C ILE A 158 16.56 6.91 -8.83
N VAL A 159 17.52 6.03 -9.03
CA VAL A 159 18.57 5.74 -8.05
C VAL A 159 19.71 6.77 -8.05
N ALA A 160 20.00 7.42 -9.17
CA ALA A 160 21.14 8.33 -9.28
C ALA A 160 21.08 9.47 -8.25
N PRO A 161 22.16 9.77 -7.53
CA PRO A 161 22.23 10.93 -6.66
C PRO A 161 22.21 12.25 -7.45
N GLU A 162 21.72 13.30 -6.81
CA GLU A 162 21.72 14.68 -7.34
C GLU A 162 22.58 15.57 -6.44
N GLY A 163 23.86 15.60 -6.73
CA GLY A 163 24.86 16.25 -5.89
C GLY A 163 24.98 15.56 -4.53
N ARG A 164 24.57 16.24 -3.44
CA ARG A 164 24.59 15.69 -2.08
C ARG A 164 23.24 15.11 -1.63
N ILE A 165 22.32 14.89 -2.57
CA ILE A 165 21.00 14.32 -2.31
C ILE A 165 20.96 12.90 -2.90
N HIS A 166 20.76 11.92 -2.05
CA HIS A 166 20.67 10.50 -2.38
C HIS A 166 19.22 10.04 -2.26
N PHE A 167 18.88 8.94 -2.94
CA PHE A 167 17.51 8.44 -3.00
C PHE A 167 17.48 6.97 -2.56
N ALA A 168 16.58 6.64 -1.64
CA ALA A 168 16.34 5.29 -1.16
C ALA A 168 14.84 5.06 -0.92
N GLY A 169 14.45 3.85 -0.67
CA GLY A 169 13.08 3.38 -0.58
C GLY A 169 12.87 2.19 -1.53
N GLU A 170 11.75 1.48 -1.40
CA GLU A 170 11.45 0.35 -2.30
C GLU A 170 11.44 0.79 -3.78
N HIS A 171 10.96 2.00 -4.06
CA HIS A 171 10.94 2.61 -5.40
C HIS A 171 12.31 2.85 -6.00
N ALA A 172 13.35 2.96 -5.18
CA ALA A 172 14.75 3.11 -5.58
C ALA A 172 15.52 1.77 -5.56
N SER A 173 14.81 0.66 -5.73
CA SER A 173 15.34 -0.70 -5.84
C SER A 173 14.78 -1.41 -7.08
N LEU A 174 15.17 -2.66 -7.30
CA LEU A 174 14.55 -3.53 -8.30
C LEU A 174 13.48 -4.45 -7.67
N ALA A 175 13.39 -4.47 -6.33
CA ALA A 175 12.38 -5.22 -5.58
C ALA A 175 11.32 -4.27 -5.04
N HIS A 176 10.50 -3.70 -5.95
CA HIS A 176 9.37 -2.84 -5.63
C HIS A 176 8.35 -3.57 -4.74
N ALA A 177 7.63 -2.84 -3.91
CA ALA A 177 6.64 -3.35 -2.96
C ALA A 177 7.20 -4.23 -1.82
N TRP A 178 8.52 -4.41 -1.71
CA TRP A 178 9.14 -5.28 -0.73
C TRP A 178 10.06 -4.54 0.24
N ILE A 179 10.03 -4.97 1.50
CA ILE A 179 10.92 -4.45 2.57
C ILE A 179 12.39 -4.65 2.20
N GLN A 180 12.74 -5.78 1.58
CA GLN A 180 14.10 -6.09 1.12
C GLN A 180 14.62 -5.01 0.17
N GLY A 181 13.82 -4.61 -0.82
CA GLY A 181 14.21 -3.55 -1.75
C GLY A 181 14.43 -2.21 -1.04
N ALA A 182 13.62 -1.86 -0.06
CA ALA A 182 13.81 -0.67 0.75
C ALA A 182 15.14 -0.72 1.53
N ILE A 183 15.45 -1.85 2.17
CA ILE A 183 16.71 -2.06 2.93
C ILE A 183 17.91 -1.99 2.00
N GLU A 184 17.91 -2.69 0.87
CA GLU A 184 19.00 -2.69 -0.10
C GLU A 184 19.30 -1.29 -0.63
N SER A 185 18.26 -0.53 -0.97
CA SER A 185 18.41 0.84 -1.44
C SER A 185 18.95 1.78 -0.36
N GLY A 186 18.53 1.60 0.89
CA GLY A 186 19.07 2.35 2.03
C GLY A 186 20.55 2.08 2.26
N LEU A 187 20.97 0.81 2.22
CA LEU A 187 22.39 0.42 2.32
C LEU A 187 23.22 0.98 1.16
N ARG A 188 22.67 0.99 -0.06
CA ARG A 188 23.34 1.61 -1.23
C ARG A 188 23.55 3.11 -0.99
N ALA A 189 22.50 3.84 -0.63
CA ALA A 189 22.58 5.28 -0.40
C ALA A 189 23.56 5.65 0.73
N ALA A 190 23.60 4.86 1.79
CA ALA A 190 24.56 5.05 2.89
C ALA A 190 26.01 4.84 2.42
N ARG A 191 26.28 3.85 1.58
CA ARG A 191 27.61 3.60 1.00
C ARG A 191 28.03 4.71 0.04
N GLU A 192 27.11 5.23 -0.77
CA GLU A 192 27.37 6.36 -1.68
C GLU A 192 27.85 7.63 -0.94
N ILE A 193 27.38 7.83 0.31
CA ILE A 193 27.77 8.97 1.14
C ILE A 193 29.10 8.74 1.84
N HIS A 194 29.41 7.48 2.17
CA HIS A 194 30.60 7.12 2.93
C HIS A 194 31.85 6.93 2.05
N ALA A 195 31.67 6.75 0.74
CA ALA A 195 32.77 6.58 -0.20
C ALA A 195 33.43 7.92 -0.56
#